data_48813ce8b5bba668a23e9bf85346017f
#
_entry.id   48813ce8b5bba668a23e9bf85346017f
#
_cell.length_a   1.000
_cell.length_b   1.000
_cell.length_c   1.000
_cell.angle_alpha   90.00
_cell.angle_beta   90.00
_cell.angle_gamma   90.00
#
_symmetry.space_group_name_H-M   'P 1'
#
loop_
_entity.id
_entity.type
_entity.pdbx_description
1 polymer ?
#
loop_
_entity_poly.entity_id
_entity_poly.type
_entity_poly.pdbx_seq_one_letter_code
_entity_poly.pdbx_strand_id
1 'polypeptide(L)'
;GLDRLRAAKRERVHYVGPWLAEPLAVTLEPDPAPGPAQLHALADDVSVAFLTLLEQLGPEERAAFLLKEAFDHDYREIAELIGHSEANCRQLVHRARQRLQAGRPRFNADASQHRQLLARFMDASQRGDSEAIQALLHTNALLVSDGGGVVTAAVRPLLGAERIGRLFWAIARRGAVHPAQLGYVNGEPAILRFVGDRLHSVTTIEVVDGRIANVYSVLNPEKLPKVVTRGDAAASW
;
A
#
# COMPACT_ATOMS: atom_id res chain seq x y z
N GLY A 1 13.71 19.41 -0.89
CA GLY A 1 12.52 19.59 -0.10
C GLY A 1 11.26 19.79 -0.93
N LEU A 2 10.53 20.88 -0.69
CA LEU A 2 9.22 21.17 -1.29
C LEU A 2 9.20 21.15 -2.83
N ASP A 3 10.26 21.56 -3.49
CA ASP A 3 10.34 21.56 -4.97
C ASP A 3 10.31 20.14 -5.55
N ARG A 4 10.92 19.17 -4.87
CA ARG A 4 10.83 17.76 -5.28
C ARG A 4 9.40 17.23 -5.12
N LEU A 5 8.69 17.62 -4.05
CA LEU A 5 7.28 17.26 -3.85
C LEU A 5 6.35 17.90 -4.89
N ARG A 6 6.63 19.16 -5.27
CA ARG A 6 5.90 19.86 -6.34
C ARG A 6 6.17 19.24 -7.72
N ALA A 7 7.41 18.83 -7.99
CA ALA A 7 7.78 18.11 -9.21
C ALA A 7 7.07 16.76 -9.30
N ALA A 8 7.13 15.93 -8.26
CA ALA A 8 6.46 14.64 -8.21
C ALA A 8 4.93 14.77 -8.41
N LYS A 9 4.30 15.82 -7.89
CA LYS A 9 2.87 16.09 -8.15
C LYS A 9 2.60 16.44 -9.61
N ARG A 10 3.48 17.14 -10.30
CA ARG A 10 3.33 17.48 -11.74
C ARG A 10 3.47 16.24 -12.62
N GLU A 11 4.41 15.36 -12.33
CA GLU A 11 4.61 14.10 -13.06
C GLU A 11 3.37 13.21 -13.02
N ARG A 12 2.62 13.20 -11.90
CA ARG A 12 1.39 12.41 -11.74
C ARG A 12 0.23 12.88 -12.60
N VAL A 13 0.21 14.12 -13.06
CA VAL A 13 -0.86 14.62 -13.95
C VAL A 13 -0.92 13.84 -15.28
N HIS A 14 0.21 13.28 -15.71
CA HIS A 14 0.33 12.48 -16.93
C HIS A 14 0.41 10.97 -16.68
N TYR A 15 0.28 10.53 -15.42
CA TYR A 15 0.37 9.12 -15.07
C TYR A 15 -0.85 8.34 -15.53
N VAL A 16 -0.63 7.18 -16.15
CA VAL A 16 -1.70 6.34 -16.68
C VAL A 16 -2.24 5.40 -15.61
N GLY A 17 -3.50 5.59 -15.27
CA GLY A 17 -4.18 4.79 -14.25
C GLY A 17 -3.99 5.28 -12.82
N PRO A 18 -4.44 4.50 -11.82
CA PRO A 18 -4.26 4.83 -10.43
C PRO A 18 -2.78 4.80 -10.04
N TRP A 19 -2.39 5.77 -9.23
CA TRP A 19 -1.07 5.81 -8.62
C TRP A 19 -1.11 5.14 -7.25
N LEU A 20 -0.25 4.15 -7.02
CA LEU A 20 0.06 3.62 -5.69
C LEU A 20 1.49 4.01 -5.31
N ALA A 21 1.75 4.11 -4.00
CA ALA A 21 3.10 4.34 -3.50
C ALA A 21 4.04 3.19 -3.87
N GLU A 22 5.30 3.53 -4.12
CA GLU A 22 6.34 2.56 -4.37
C GLU A 22 6.61 1.73 -3.11
N PRO A 23 6.69 0.38 -3.20
CA PRO A 23 7.13 -0.45 -2.09
C PRO A 23 8.57 -0.10 -1.68
N LEU A 24 8.78 0.28 -0.43
CA LEU A 24 10.10 0.66 0.08
C LEU A 24 10.98 -0.57 0.36
N ALA A 25 10.35 -1.64 0.89
CA ALA A 25 10.98 -2.91 1.19
C ALA A 25 10.06 -4.06 0.82
N VAL A 26 10.60 -5.08 0.18
CA VAL A 26 9.88 -6.33 -0.15
C VAL A 26 10.73 -7.50 0.28
N THR A 27 10.20 -8.35 1.17
CA THR A 27 10.89 -9.51 1.73
C THR A 27 10.01 -10.74 1.70
N LEU A 28 10.63 -11.94 1.70
CA LEU A 28 9.91 -13.22 1.78
C LEU A 28 9.60 -13.61 3.24
N GLU A 29 10.42 -13.16 4.16
CA GLU A 29 10.30 -13.43 5.59
C GLU A 29 10.04 -12.14 6.36
N PRO A 30 9.44 -12.23 7.56
CA PRO A 30 9.31 -11.05 8.41
C PRO A 30 10.70 -10.48 8.68
N ASP A 31 10.85 -9.16 8.57
CA ASP A 31 12.09 -8.50 8.95
C ASP A 31 12.36 -8.74 10.45
N PRO A 32 13.51 -9.33 10.85
CA PRO A 32 13.76 -9.65 12.24
C PRO A 32 14.07 -8.43 13.14
N ALA A 33 14.11 -7.22 12.60
CA ALA A 33 14.40 -6.00 13.39
C ALA A 33 13.32 -4.93 13.21
N PRO A 34 13.04 -4.14 14.19
CA PRO A 34 13.17 -4.00 15.62
C PRO A 34 11.97 -4.51 16.42
N GLY A 35 12.07 -4.61 17.75
CA GLY A 35 11.13 -5.28 18.65
C GLY A 35 9.64 -4.93 18.50
N PRO A 36 8.73 -5.84 18.92
CA PRO A 36 7.31 -5.86 18.50
C PRO A 36 6.48 -4.60 18.81
N ALA A 37 6.84 -3.83 19.82
CA ALA A 37 6.09 -2.62 20.21
C ALA A 37 6.43 -1.37 19.39
N GLN A 38 7.66 -1.28 18.85
CA GLN A 38 8.09 -0.14 18.01
C GLN A 38 7.74 -0.36 16.53
N LEU A 39 7.63 -1.62 16.09
CA LEU A 39 7.27 -1.97 14.72
C LEU A 39 5.78 -1.77 14.42
N HIS A 40 4.88 -2.00 15.39
CA HIS A 40 3.46 -1.75 15.16
C HIS A 40 3.16 -0.26 14.91
N ALA A 41 3.84 0.64 15.63
CA ALA A 41 3.65 2.08 15.42
C ALA A 41 4.26 2.57 14.10
N LEU A 42 5.39 2.00 13.66
CA LEU A 42 6.07 2.37 12.40
C LEU A 42 5.53 1.61 11.19
N ALA A 43 5.15 0.34 11.32
CA ALA A 43 4.61 -0.46 10.23
C ALA A 43 3.22 0.05 9.77
N ASP A 44 2.37 0.46 10.73
CA ASP A 44 1.10 1.12 10.41
C ASP A 44 1.29 2.44 9.65
N ASP A 45 2.43 3.11 9.86
CA ASP A 45 2.73 4.41 9.25
C ASP A 45 3.45 4.30 7.89
N VAL A 46 3.93 3.12 7.47
CA VAL A 46 4.66 2.92 6.20
C VAL A 46 3.93 1.98 5.24
N SER A 47 2.67 1.61 5.53
CA SER A 47 1.87 0.80 4.62
C SER A 47 1.74 1.43 3.24
N VAL A 48 1.62 0.59 2.18
CA VAL A 48 1.36 1.09 0.82
C VAL A 48 0.10 1.96 0.79
N ALA A 49 -0.92 1.59 1.57
CA ALA A 49 -2.15 2.35 1.73
C ALA A 49 -1.88 3.73 2.34
N PHE A 50 -1.18 3.79 3.46
CA PHE A 50 -0.85 5.04 4.14
C PHE A 50 0.06 5.95 3.30
N LEU A 51 1.10 5.39 2.70
CA LEU A 51 1.97 6.13 1.78
C LEU A 51 1.17 6.70 0.59
N THR A 52 0.21 5.93 0.06
CA THR A 52 -0.68 6.40 -1.01
C THR A 52 -1.56 7.56 -0.54
N LEU A 53 -2.09 7.51 0.69
CA LEU A 53 -2.86 8.60 1.28
C LEU A 53 -1.98 9.85 1.52
N LEU A 54 -0.76 9.68 2.05
CA LEU A 54 0.20 10.78 2.20
C LEU A 54 0.49 11.46 0.85
N GLU A 55 0.53 10.69 -0.21
CA GLU A 55 0.78 11.22 -1.54
C GLU A 55 -0.40 12.00 -2.14
N GLN A 56 -1.62 11.81 -1.64
CA GLN A 56 -2.79 12.60 -2.01
C GLN A 56 -2.79 13.98 -1.35
N LEU A 57 -2.03 14.18 -0.28
CA LEU A 57 -1.87 15.49 0.35
C LEU A 57 -1.17 16.48 -0.57
N GLY A 58 -1.48 17.76 -0.42
CA GLY A 58 -0.71 18.83 -1.03
C GLY A 58 0.76 18.82 -0.56
N PRO A 59 1.71 19.29 -1.38
CA PRO A 59 3.13 19.28 -1.01
C PRO A 59 3.41 19.92 0.36
N GLU A 60 2.75 21.04 0.66
CA GLU A 60 2.92 21.78 1.92
C GLU A 60 2.23 21.09 3.09
N GLU A 61 1.03 20.51 2.86
CA GLU A 61 0.32 19.71 3.87
C GLU A 61 1.13 18.48 4.26
N ARG A 62 1.70 17.78 3.26
CA ARG A 62 2.54 16.59 3.49
C ARG A 62 3.83 16.95 4.22
N ALA A 63 4.51 18.05 3.81
CA ALA A 63 5.72 18.49 4.47
C ALA A 63 5.46 18.87 5.93
N ALA A 64 4.43 19.71 6.19
CA ALA A 64 4.07 20.11 7.56
C ALA A 64 3.67 18.90 8.43
N PHE A 65 2.89 17.97 7.87
CA PHE A 65 2.47 16.75 8.58
C PHE A 65 3.67 15.88 8.96
N LEU A 66 4.57 15.58 8.00
CA LEU A 66 5.74 14.74 8.26
C LEU A 66 6.71 15.40 9.26
N LEU A 67 6.97 16.69 9.12
CA LEU A 67 7.80 17.42 10.08
C LEU A 67 7.23 17.36 11.50
N LYS A 68 5.89 17.44 11.64
CA LYS A 68 5.23 17.36 12.96
C LYS A 68 5.17 15.95 13.52
N GLU A 69 4.70 14.95 12.72
CA GLU A 69 4.35 13.62 13.23
C GLU A 69 5.54 12.65 13.23
N ALA A 70 6.42 12.74 12.22
CA ALA A 70 7.54 11.82 12.08
C ALA A 70 8.85 12.36 12.69
N PHE A 71 9.02 13.69 12.69
CA PHE A 71 10.24 14.33 13.16
C PHE A 71 10.03 15.17 14.43
N ASP A 72 8.82 15.24 14.96
CA ASP A 72 8.40 15.96 16.18
C ASP A 72 8.85 17.43 16.27
N HIS A 73 9.00 18.11 15.11
CA HIS A 73 9.29 19.53 15.07
C HIS A 73 8.16 20.36 15.69
N ASP A 74 8.52 21.45 16.34
CA ASP A 74 7.52 22.44 16.78
C ASP A 74 6.99 23.29 15.61
N TYR A 75 5.87 23.98 15.80
CA TYR A 75 5.25 24.74 14.72
C TYR A 75 6.06 25.95 14.27
N ARG A 76 6.95 26.48 15.11
CA ARG A 76 7.85 27.57 14.78
C ARG A 76 8.93 27.08 13.83
N GLU A 77 9.55 25.94 14.16
CA GLU A 77 10.54 25.29 13.28
C GLU A 77 9.93 24.91 11.94
N ILE A 78 8.71 24.34 11.94
CA ILE A 78 8.00 24.01 10.71
C ILE A 78 7.76 25.27 9.87
N ALA A 79 7.34 26.38 10.52
CA ALA A 79 7.09 27.66 9.84
C ALA A 79 8.35 28.20 9.14
N GLU A 80 9.50 28.12 9.82
CA GLU A 80 10.80 28.51 9.25
C GLU A 80 11.20 27.61 8.07
N LEU A 81 11.00 26.27 8.19
CA LEU A 81 11.40 25.29 7.16
C LEU A 81 10.56 25.35 5.87
N ILE A 82 9.25 25.63 5.98
CA ILE A 82 8.34 25.63 4.84
C ILE A 82 7.95 27.04 4.35
N GLY A 83 8.39 28.08 5.06
CA GLY A 83 8.16 29.49 4.66
C GLY A 83 6.73 29.96 4.90
N HIS A 84 6.08 29.54 5.98
CA HIS A 84 4.72 29.91 6.36
C HIS A 84 4.65 30.47 7.79
N SER A 85 3.50 31.00 8.19
CA SER A 85 3.24 31.35 9.60
C SER A 85 2.95 30.08 10.42
N GLU A 86 3.24 30.11 11.73
CA GLU A 86 2.87 29.01 12.64
C GLU A 86 1.37 28.67 12.60
N ALA A 87 0.50 29.69 12.52
CA ALA A 87 -0.93 29.49 12.41
C ALA A 87 -1.31 28.71 11.15
N ASN A 88 -0.67 29.02 10.01
CA ASN A 88 -0.89 28.29 8.78
C ASN A 88 -0.34 26.85 8.88
N CYS A 89 0.81 26.65 9.51
CA CYS A 89 1.37 25.31 9.75
C CYS A 89 0.42 24.44 10.58
N ARG A 90 -0.18 24.98 11.66
CA ARG A 90 -1.23 24.28 12.43
C ARG A 90 -2.43 23.88 11.57
N GLN A 91 -2.88 24.76 10.67
CA GLN A 91 -3.97 24.46 9.75
C GLN A 91 -3.59 23.40 8.71
N LEU A 92 -2.35 23.43 8.16
CA LEU A 92 -1.86 22.44 7.23
C LEU A 92 -1.84 21.05 7.86
N VAL A 93 -1.27 20.93 9.07
CA VAL A 93 -1.24 19.67 9.83
C VAL A 93 -2.65 19.19 10.18
N HIS A 94 -3.53 20.08 10.60
CA HIS A 94 -4.92 19.74 10.92
C HIS A 94 -5.67 19.17 9.71
N ARG A 95 -5.59 19.85 8.54
CA ARG A 95 -6.20 19.36 7.30
C ARG A 95 -5.60 18.01 6.85
N ALA A 96 -4.28 17.86 6.97
CA ALA A 96 -3.62 16.60 6.65
C ALA A 96 -4.14 15.46 7.53
N ARG A 97 -4.21 15.67 8.85
CA ARG A 97 -4.79 14.68 9.79
C ARG A 97 -6.22 14.32 9.44
N GLN A 98 -7.07 15.29 9.15
CA GLN A 98 -8.47 15.03 8.77
C GLN A 98 -8.57 14.18 7.50
N ARG A 99 -7.77 14.50 6.47
CA ARG A 99 -7.76 13.72 5.21
C ARG A 99 -7.25 12.31 5.41
N LEU A 100 -6.17 12.15 6.16
CA LEU A 100 -5.60 10.84 6.48
C LEU A 100 -6.56 10.00 7.34
N GLN A 101 -7.24 10.62 8.32
CA GLN A 101 -8.25 9.94 9.14
C GLN A 101 -9.49 9.53 8.34
N ALA A 102 -9.94 10.37 7.41
CA ALA A 102 -11.07 10.06 6.53
C ALA A 102 -10.76 8.91 5.55
N GLY A 103 -9.49 8.77 5.17
CA GLY A 103 -9.02 7.70 4.29
C GLY A 103 -8.51 6.45 5.01
N ARG A 104 -8.32 6.50 6.34
CA ARG A 104 -7.92 5.34 7.13
C ARG A 104 -9.16 4.51 7.50
N PRO A 105 -9.29 3.28 7.00
CA PRO A 105 -10.16 2.32 7.64
C PRO A 105 -9.67 2.11 9.07
N ARG A 106 -10.58 1.95 10.02
CA ARG A 106 -10.21 1.60 11.40
C ARG A 106 -9.64 0.17 11.37
N PHE A 107 -8.32 0.05 11.46
CA PHE A 107 -7.63 -1.24 11.56
C PHE A 107 -8.02 -1.91 12.88
N ASN A 108 -8.85 -2.93 12.82
CA ASN A 108 -9.22 -3.76 13.97
C ASN A 108 -8.83 -5.24 13.78
N ALA A 109 -8.03 -5.57 12.74
CA ALA A 109 -7.62 -6.94 12.53
C ALA A 109 -6.32 -7.23 13.27
N ASP A 110 -6.31 -8.30 14.07
CA ASP A 110 -5.08 -8.90 14.58
C ASP A 110 -4.18 -9.32 13.39
N ALA A 111 -2.88 -9.18 13.53
CA ALA A 111 -1.91 -9.51 12.47
C ALA A 111 -2.06 -10.95 11.96
N SER A 112 -2.46 -11.88 12.82
CA SER A 112 -2.75 -13.26 12.44
C SER A 112 -3.99 -13.36 11.53
N GLN A 113 -5.04 -12.64 11.85
CA GLN A 113 -6.29 -12.59 11.06
C GLN A 113 -6.03 -11.94 9.69
N HIS A 114 -5.25 -10.85 9.65
CA HIS A 114 -4.85 -10.19 8.41
C HIS A 114 -4.12 -11.17 7.49
N ARG A 115 -3.10 -11.87 8.01
CA ARG A 115 -2.33 -12.87 7.25
C ARG A 115 -3.20 -14.03 6.76
N GLN A 116 -4.13 -14.51 7.57
CA GLN A 116 -5.07 -15.59 7.18
C GLN A 116 -6.00 -15.14 6.04
N LEU A 117 -6.57 -13.94 6.13
CA LEU A 117 -7.43 -13.39 5.07
C LEU A 117 -6.64 -13.20 3.77
N LEU A 118 -5.41 -12.70 3.86
CA LEU A 118 -4.53 -12.53 2.72
C LEU A 118 -4.18 -13.88 2.07
N ALA A 119 -3.88 -14.91 2.86
CA ALA A 119 -3.61 -16.25 2.36
C ALA A 119 -4.83 -16.86 1.63
N ARG A 120 -6.02 -16.73 2.22
CA ARG A 120 -7.27 -17.19 1.58
C ARG A 120 -7.57 -16.42 0.29
N PHE A 121 -7.32 -15.11 0.28
CA PHE A 121 -7.49 -14.28 -0.92
C PHE A 121 -6.49 -14.67 -2.02
N MET A 122 -5.23 -14.93 -1.65
CA MET A 122 -4.21 -15.43 -2.57
C MET A 122 -4.66 -16.72 -3.24
N ASP A 123 -5.05 -17.72 -2.44
CA ASP A 123 -5.47 -19.03 -2.92
C ASP A 123 -6.71 -18.93 -3.83
N ALA A 124 -7.76 -18.22 -3.41
CA ALA A 124 -8.96 -18.00 -4.23
C ALA A 124 -8.64 -17.26 -5.54
N SER A 125 -7.75 -16.27 -5.49
CA SER A 125 -7.34 -15.51 -6.68
C SER A 125 -6.51 -16.36 -7.67
N GLN A 126 -5.70 -17.30 -7.17
CA GLN A 126 -4.96 -18.23 -8.01
C GLN A 126 -5.87 -19.22 -8.74
N ARG A 127 -6.91 -19.71 -8.06
CA ARG A 127 -7.91 -20.60 -8.69
C ARG A 127 -8.93 -19.87 -9.58
N GLY A 128 -8.99 -18.54 -9.49
CA GLY A 128 -10.03 -17.76 -10.14
C GLY A 128 -11.43 -18.02 -9.55
N ASP A 129 -11.50 -18.39 -8.27
CA ASP A 129 -12.72 -18.68 -7.54
C ASP A 129 -13.42 -17.38 -7.13
N SER A 130 -14.30 -16.91 -8.03
CA SER A 130 -15.01 -15.65 -7.87
C SER A 130 -15.88 -15.62 -6.61
N GLU A 131 -16.53 -16.74 -6.26
CA GLU A 131 -17.41 -16.81 -5.09
C GLU A 131 -16.62 -16.77 -3.79
N ALA A 132 -15.51 -17.52 -3.71
CA ALA A 132 -14.62 -17.48 -2.56
C ALA A 132 -14.01 -16.08 -2.37
N ILE A 133 -13.62 -15.39 -3.45
CA ILE A 133 -13.13 -14.01 -3.38
C ILE A 133 -14.20 -13.06 -2.84
N GLN A 134 -15.43 -13.15 -3.37
CA GLN A 134 -16.54 -12.31 -2.92
C GLN A 134 -16.87 -12.52 -1.44
N ALA A 135 -16.79 -13.77 -0.94
CA ALA A 135 -17.04 -14.09 0.46
C ALA A 135 -16.01 -13.45 1.42
N LEU A 136 -14.78 -13.19 0.96
CA LEU A 136 -13.73 -12.54 1.74
C LEU A 136 -13.85 -11.02 1.76
N LEU A 137 -14.48 -10.43 0.75
CA LEU A 137 -14.56 -9.01 0.53
C LEU A 137 -15.76 -8.36 1.22
N HIS A 138 -15.61 -7.12 1.60
CA HIS A 138 -16.74 -6.23 1.88
C HIS A 138 -17.55 -6.01 0.60
N THR A 139 -18.87 -5.82 0.71
CA THR A 139 -19.75 -5.56 -0.45
C THR A 139 -19.24 -4.39 -1.29
N ASN A 140 -18.76 -3.33 -0.64
CA ASN A 140 -18.22 -2.13 -1.25
C ASN A 140 -16.68 -2.13 -1.29
N ALA A 141 -16.06 -3.31 -1.32
CA ALA A 141 -14.60 -3.40 -1.39
C ALA A 141 -14.06 -2.67 -2.62
N LEU A 142 -12.89 -2.08 -2.48
CA LEU A 142 -12.20 -1.35 -3.54
C LEU A 142 -10.92 -2.10 -3.93
N LEU A 143 -10.71 -2.30 -5.23
CA LEU A 143 -9.43 -2.75 -5.77
C LEU A 143 -8.79 -1.62 -6.57
N VAL A 144 -7.57 -1.28 -6.19
CA VAL A 144 -6.73 -0.30 -6.87
C VAL A 144 -5.52 -1.00 -7.45
N SER A 145 -5.28 -0.86 -8.75
CA SER A 145 -4.15 -1.48 -9.44
C SER A 145 -3.31 -0.43 -10.13
N ASP A 146 -2.02 -0.43 -9.87
CA ASP A 146 -1.05 0.48 -10.47
C ASP A 146 -0.17 -0.27 -11.47
N GLY A 147 -0.46 -0.12 -12.76
CA GLY A 147 0.34 -0.67 -13.86
C GLY A 147 1.22 0.36 -14.55
N GLY A 148 1.11 1.65 -14.20
CA GLY A 148 1.91 2.74 -14.78
C GLY A 148 1.73 2.97 -16.27
N GLY A 149 0.71 2.35 -16.90
CA GLY A 149 0.58 2.33 -18.35
C GLY A 149 1.55 1.37 -19.07
N VAL A 150 2.42 0.69 -18.32
CA VAL A 150 3.45 -0.22 -18.85
C VAL A 150 2.93 -1.66 -18.92
N VAL A 151 2.14 -2.06 -17.93
CA VAL A 151 1.53 -3.40 -17.86
C VAL A 151 0.01 -3.29 -17.76
N THR A 152 -0.66 -4.39 -18.18
CA THR A 152 -2.13 -4.46 -18.09
C THR A 152 -2.58 -4.44 -16.63
N ALA A 153 -3.30 -3.40 -16.27
CA ALA A 153 -3.90 -3.21 -14.94
C ALA A 153 -5.27 -2.54 -15.08
N ALA A 154 -6.07 -2.53 -14.03
CA ALA A 154 -7.32 -1.79 -14.02
C ALA A 154 -7.03 -0.27 -14.01
N VAL A 155 -7.29 0.40 -15.12
CA VAL A 155 -7.05 1.86 -15.29
C VAL A 155 -7.93 2.73 -14.39
N ARG A 156 -8.94 2.16 -13.75
CA ARG A 156 -9.79 2.81 -12.73
C ARG A 156 -10.00 1.86 -11.58
N PRO A 157 -10.12 2.37 -10.35
CA PRO A 157 -10.47 1.55 -9.20
C PRO A 157 -11.74 0.75 -9.45
N LEU A 158 -11.73 -0.54 -9.08
CA LEU A 158 -12.90 -1.40 -9.18
C LEU A 158 -13.62 -1.40 -7.83
N LEU A 159 -14.86 -0.96 -7.84
CA LEU A 159 -15.73 -0.95 -6.67
C LEU A 159 -16.68 -2.15 -6.72
N GLY A 160 -16.77 -2.85 -5.60
CA GLY A 160 -17.68 -3.95 -5.34
C GLY A 160 -17.06 -5.34 -5.47
N ALA A 161 -17.39 -6.20 -4.49
CA ALA A 161 -16.86 -7.57 -4.37
C ALA A 161 -17.08 -8.40 -5.64
N GLU A 162 -18.26 -8.28 -6.27
CA GLU A 162 -18.60 -9.02 -7.48
C GLU A 162 -17.70 -8.66 -8.69
N ARG A 163 -17.41 -7.37 -8.88
CA ARG A 163 -16.52 -6.92 -9.95
C ARG A 163 -15.09 -7.38 -9.74
N ILE A 164 -14.64 -7.36 -8.49
CA ILE A 164 -13.30 -7.84 -8.12
C ILE A 164 -13.22 -9.34 -8.36
N GLY A 165 -14.20 -10.13 -7.89
CA GLY A 165 -14.26 -11.57 -8.13
C GLY A 165 -14.25 -11.91 -9.63
N ARG A 166 -15.03 -11.22 -10.44
CA ARG A 166 -15.06 -11.39 -11.92
C ARG A 166 -13.72 -11.06 -12.58
N LEU A 167 -12.99 -10.06 -12.08
CA LEU A 167 -11.65 -9.74 -12.60
C LEU A 167 -10.70 -10.92 -12.41
N PHE A 168 -10.59 -11.47 -11.19
CA PHE A 168 -9.69 -12.58 -10.91
C PHE A 168 -10.10 -13.87 -11.65
N TRP A 169 -11.40 -14.12 -11.76
CA TRP A 169 -11.91 -15.20 -12.61
C TRP A 169 -11.47 -15.04 -14.07
N ALA A 170 -11.60 -13.83 -14.64
CA ALA A 170 -11.19 -13.57 -16.01
C ALA A 170 -9.68 -13.69 -16.22
N ILE A 171 -8.87 -13.30 -15.24
CA ILE A 171 -7.41 -13.48 -15.24
C ILE A 171 -7.07 -14.97 -15.27
N ALA A 172 -7.72 -15.77 -14.41
CA ALA A 172 -7.50 -17.22 -14.36
C ALA A 172 -7.89 -17.91 -15.67
N ARG A 173 -9.05 -17.56 -16.23
CA ARG A 173 -9.54 -18.11 -17.53
C ARG A 173 -8.59 -17.81 -18.69
N ARG A 174 -7.85 -16.72 -18.65
CA ARG A 174 -6.87 -16.34 -19.68
C ARG A 174 -5.50 -16.97 -19.47
N GLY A 175 -5.33 -17.78 -18.43
CA GLY A 175 -4.03 -18.36 -18.06
C GLY A 175 -3.00 -17.30 -17.63
N ALA A 176 -3.46 -16.14 -17.23
CA ALA A 176 -2.60 -15.02 -16.80
C ALA A 176 -2.33 -15.02 -15.29
N VAL A 177 -2.48 -16.18 -14.63
CA VAL A 177 -2.16 -16.34 -13.21
C VAL A 177 -0.68 -16.66 -13.07
N HIS A 178 0.00 -15.85 -12.29
CA HIS A 178 1.41 -16.06 -11.97
C HIS A 178 1.56 -16.73 -10.61
N PRO A 179 2.59 -17.58 -10.40
CA PRO A 179 2.92 -18.15 -9.11
C PRO A 179 2.97 -17.06 -8.03
N ALA A 180 2.35 -17.33 -6.90
CA ALA A 180 2.26 -16.40 -5.79
C ALA A 180 2.70 -17.05 -4.49
N GLN A 181 3.30 -16.25 -3.63
CA GLN A 181 3.62 -16.63 -2.26
C GLN A 181 3.36 -15.45 -1.32
N LEU A 182 3.20 -15.75 -0.04
CA LEU A 182 3.14 -14.73 0.98
C LEU A 182 4.56 -14.20 1.24
N GLY A 183 4.62 -12.91 1.45
CA GLY A 183 5.81 -12.18 1.87
C GLY A 183 5.40 -10.94 2.62
N TYR A 184 6.27 -9.95 2.64
CA TYR A 184 6.06 -8.69 3.35
C TYR A 184 6.44 -7.51 2.46
N VAL A 185 5.69 -6.44 2.61
CA VAL A 185 5.94 -5.13 2.00
C VAL A 185 5.90 -4.09 3.09
N ASN A 186 7.02 -3.39 3.29
CA ASN A 186 7.15 -2.38 4.35
C ASN A 186 6.76 -2.92 5.75
N GLY A 187 7.02 -4.21 6.02
CA GLY A 187 6.64 -4.88 7.26
C GLY A 187 5.21 -5.44 7.30
N GLU A 188 4.34 -5.12 6.36
CA GLU A 188 3.00 -5.69 6.25
C GLU A 188 2.96 -6.99 5.43
N PRO A 189 2.12 -7.98 5.80
CA PRO A 189 1.89 -9.15 4.98
C PRO A 189 1.40 -8.77 3.58
N ALA A 190 1.99 -9.39 2.56
CA ALA A 190 1.67 -9.14 1.16
C ALA A 190 1.66 -10.42 0.33
N ILE A 191 0.96 -10.40 -0.80
CA ILE A 191 1.06 -11.43 -1.85
C ILE A 191 2.08 -10.96 -2.86
N LEU A 192 3.13 -11.75 -3.06
CA LEU A 192 4.16 -11.52 -4.05
C LEU A 192 3.94 -12.47 -5.21
N ARG A 193 3.78 -11.95 -6.44
CA ARG A 193 3.65 -12.77 -7.66
C ARG A 193 4.89 -12.63 -8.51
N PHE A 194 5.30 -13.73 -9.12
CA PHE A 194 6.54 -13.81 -9.88
C PHE A 194 6.32 -14.30 -11.31
N VAL A 195 7.13 -13.80 -12.24
CA VAL A 195 7.31 -14.35 -13.59
C VAL A 195 8.77 -14.80 -13.68
N GLY A 196 9.00 -16.12 -13.68
CA GLY A 196 10.33 -16.65 -13.38
C GLY A 196 10.80 -16.18 -12.02
N ASP A 197 12.01 -15.63 -11.95
CA ASP A 197 12.60 -15.09 -10.71
C ASP A 197 12.32 -13.59 -10.49
N ARG A 198 11.56 -12.96 -11.38
CA ARG A 198 11.27 -11.53 -11.28
C ARG A 198 9.94 -11.29 -10.58
N LEU A 199 9.95 -10.39 -9.63
CA LEU A 199 8.72 -9.89 -9.00
C LEU A 199 7.86 -9.20 -10.07
N HIS A 200 6.62 -9.69 -10.23
CA HIS A 200 5.64 -9.18 -11.19
C HIS A 200 4.64 -8.24 -10.53
N SER A 201 4.21 -8.55 -9.33
CA SER A 201 3.30 -7.69 -8.58
C SER A 201 3.39 -7.92 -7.08
N VAL A 202 3.01 -6.88 -6.36
CA VAL A 202 2.83 -6.88 -4.91
C VAL A 202 1.38 -6.52 -4.64
N THR A 203 0.71 -7.31 -3.78
CA THR A 203 -0.67 -7.03 -3.39
C THR A 203 -0.77 -7.00 -1.86
N THR A 204 -1.29 -5.91 -1.32
CA THR A 204 -1.65 -5.75 0.09
C THR A 204 -3.15 -5.57 0.25
N ILE A 205 -3.67 -5.79 1.44
CA ILE A 205 -5.10 -5.65 1.75
C ILE A 205 -5.31 -4.78 2.99
N GLU A 206 -6.44 -4.13 3.05
CA GLU A 206 -6.95 -3.52 4.28
C GLU A 206 -8.15 -4.31 4.76
N VAL A 207 -8.18 -4.60 6.05
CA VAL A 207 -9.22 -5.40 6.70
C VAL A 207 -10.03 -4.53 7.64
N VAL A 208 -11.36 -4.57 7.49
CA VAL A 208 -12.33 -3.89 8.35
C VAL A 208 -13.39 -4.91 8.74
N ASP A 209 -13.71 -4.99 10.02
CA ASP A 209 -14.74 -5.91 10.56
C ASP A 209 -14.57 -7.36 10.05
N GLY A 210 -13.33 -7.87 10.01
CA GLY A 210 -13.02 -9.23 9.59
C GLY A 210 -13.20 -9.54 8.10
N ARG A 211 -13.36 -8.51 7.26
CA ARG A 211 -13.44 -8.61 5.80
C ARG A 211 -12.46 -7.68 5.11
N ILE A 212 -12.08 -8.01 3.89
CA ILE A 212 -11.20 -7.18 3.07
C ILE A 212 -12.01 -5.99 2.54
N ALA A 213 -11.66 -4.79 2.99
CA ALA A 213 -12.26 -3.54 2.53
C ALA A 213 -11.56 -2.99 1.28
N ASN A 214 -10.22 -3.06 1.24
CA ASN A 214 -9.45 -2.58 0.10
C ASN A 214 -8.37 -3.58 -0.30
N VAL A 215 -8.08 -3.63 -1.59
CA VAL A 215 -6.98 -4.41 -2.20
C VAL A 215 -6.13 -3.44 -3.02
N TYR A 216 -4.83 -3.39 -2.74
CA TYR A 216 -3.88 -2.56 -3.46
C TYR A 216 -2.87 -3.46 -4.18
N SER A 217 -2.73 -3.29 -5.50
CA SER A 217 -1.83 -4.08 -6.32
C SER A 217 -0.88 -3.19 -7.11
N VAL A 218 0.40 -3.22 -6.78
CA VAL A 218 1.46 -2.55 -7.55
C VAL A 218 1.99 -3.54 -8.57
N LEU A 219 1.83 -3.21 -9.85
CA LEU A 219 2.27 -4.01 -11.00
C LEU A 219 3.28 -3.23 -11.86
N ASN A 220 3.38 -1.90 -11.69
CA ASN A 220 4.32 -1.09 -12.45
C ASN A 220 5.76 -1.56 -12.20
N PRO A 221 6.46 -2.09 -13.23
CA PRO A 221 7.81 -2.64 -13.06
C PRO A 221 8.86 -1.59 -12.69
N GLU A 222 8.58 -0.31 -12.92
CA GLU A 222 9.46 0.78 -12.51
C GLU A 222 9.43 1.04 -10.99
N LYS A 223 8.34 0.59 -10.31
CA LYS A 223 8.14 0.71 -8.87
C LYS A 223 8.48 -0.56 -8.09
N LEU A 224 8.64 -1.68 -8.78
CA LEU A 224 8.94 -2.95 -8.13
C LEU A 224 10.45 -3.13 -7.95
N PRO A 225 10.92 -3.59 -6.77
CA PRO A 225 12.33 -3.88 -6.57
C PRO A 225 12.79 -4.98 -7.53
N LYS A 226 14.00 -4.84 -8.04
CA LYS A 226 14.62 -5.83 -8.94
C LYS A 226 15.02 -7.12 -8.23
N VAL A 227 15.24 -7.04 -6.92
CA VAL A 227 15.64 -8.16 -6.07
C VAL A 227 14.73 -8.15 -4.84
N VAL A 228 14.15 -9.31 -4.54
CA VAL A 228 13.40 -9.52 -3.29
C VAL A 228 14.37 -10.19 -2.31
N THR A 229 14.63 -9.54 -1.19
CA THR A 229 15.49 -10.09 -0.15
C THR A 229 14.82 -11.29 0.49
N ARG A 230 15.53 -12.42 0.54
CA ARG A 230 15.22 -13.47 1.52
C ARG A 230 15.80 -12.95 2.83
N GLY A 231 15.00 -12.86 3.89
CA GLY A 231 15.52 -12.55 5.21
C GLY A 231 16.74 -13.43 5.46
N ASP A 232 17.81 -12.86 5.98
CA ASP A 232 18.99 -13.62 6.34
C ASP A 232 18.56 -14.67 7.36
N ALA A 233 18.35 -15.90 6.90
CA ALA A 233 18.41 -17.06 7.78
C ALA A 233 19.80 -17.01 8.40
N ALA A 234 19.85 -16.63 9.67
CA ALA A 234 21.07 -16.54 10.42
C ALA A 234 22.01 -17.69 10.01
N ALA A 235 23.15 -17.33 9.48
CA ALA A 235 24.27 -18.24 9.34
C ALA A 235 24.66 -18.65 10.76
N SER A 236 24.01 -19.69 11.26
CA SER A 236 24.46 -20.42 12.45
C SER A 236 25.59 -21.32 12.01
N TRP A 237 26.80 -20.87 12.29
CA TRP A 237 27.97 -21.71 12.38
C TRP A 237 28.11 -22.28 13.77
#